data_b6f05a874877dd9a5c1e3e0e469e5ef5
#
_entry.id   b6f05a874877dd9a5c1e3e0e469e5ef5
#
_cell.length_a   1.000
_cell.length_b   1.000
_cell.length_c   1.000
_cell.angle_alpha   90.00
_cell.angle_beta   90.00
_cell.angle_gamma   90.00
#
_symmetry.space_group_name_H-M   'P 1'
#
loop_
_entity.id
_entity.type
_entity.pdbx_description
1 polymer ?
#
loop_
_entity_poly.entity_id
_entity_poly.type
_entity_poly.pdbx_seq_one_letter_code
_entity_poly.pdbx_strand_id
1 'polypeptide(L)'
;MTRLRANLLLVATAIIWGTTFVVQQAWLGTLGPIAFTAARFLLGALVVLPLALRQLRSVSRTIRPLQWNDWLLLLVTGCVLFTAALLQQVGILHTQVTNAGFLTALYVPLVPLIGLILLQHQVHWSTWPAALASLGGTYLLSGADALILGTGDLWVIASALFWAIHVLLVAYLAVRTHAPLVVAAAQFLTCGLLGLLASLLFEGPTPADFASAFHGILYAGILSVGIGFTLQVVGQRFTHPADAAIILSSETLFAAMAGFLFLGERLLQQQLIGAGLILAGTLGVQLVPLLFPPSPSPLSLSEPPRAIRAASSASQNSCRK
;
A
#
# COMPACT_ATOMS: atom_id res chain seq x y z
N MET A 1 8.97 17.81 6.72
CA MET A 1 9.50 17.32 5.42
C MET A 1 8.74 18.03 4.33
N THR A 2 9.37 18.39 3.19
CA THR A 2 8.65 18.98 2.04
C THR A 2 7.86 17.92 1.28
N ARG A 3 6.78 18.33 0.57
CA ARG A 3 5.97 17.42 -0.29
C ARG A 3 6.84 16.71 -1.34
N LEU A 4 7.80 17.42 -1.95
CA LEU A 4 8.71 16.81 -2.91
C LEU A 4 9.51 15.66 -2.32
N ARG A 5 10.08 15.83 -1.13
CA ARG A 5 10.82 14.74 -0.44
C ARG A 5 9.90 13.57 -0.11
N ALA A 6 8.66 13.84 0.29
CA ALA A 6 7.67 12.81 0.54
C ALA A 6 7.34 12.00 -0.73
N ASN A 7 7.13 12.69 -1.85
CA ASN A 7 6.87 12.06 -3.15
C ASN A 7 8.07 11.21 -3.62
N LEU A 8 9.31 11.66 -3.38
CA LEU A 8 10.51 10.87 -3.68
C LEU A 8 10.58 9.57 -2.85
N LEU A 9 10.13 9.59 -1.58
CA LEU A 9 10.02 8.36 -0.78
C LEU A 9 8.99 7.40 -1.36
N LEU A 10 7.86 7.90 -1.86
CA LEU A 10 6.84 7.08 -2.53
C LEU A 10 7.33 6.48 -3.85
N VAL A 11 8.10 7.24 -4.64
CA VAL A 11 8.77 6.71 -5.84
C VAL A 11 9.77 5.62 -5.47
N ALA A 12 10.59 5.83 -4.43
CA ALA A 12 11.51 4.79 -3.93
C ALA A 12 10.75 3.52 -3.49
N THR A 13 9.60 3.69 -2.84
CA THR A 13 8.69 2.57 -2.52
C THR A 13 8.25 1.84 -3.78
N ALA A 14 7.81 2.56 -4.81
CA ALA A 14 7.35 1.98 -6.07
C ALA A 14 8.47 1.20 -6.79
N ILE A 15 9.71 1.68 -6.77
CA ILE A 15 10.87 0.97 -7.29
C ILE A 15 11.07 -0.36 -6.55
N ILE A 16 11.05 -0.32 -5.22
CA ILE A 16 11.23 -1.52 -4.39
C ILE A 16 10.10 -2.53 -4.65
N TRP A 17 8.86 -2.08 -4.71
CA TRP A 17 7.72 -2.96 -4.92
C TRP A 17 7.65 -3.53 -6.33
N GLY A 18 8.02 -2.74 -7.34
CA GLY A 18 8.11 -3.25 -8.72
C GLY A 18 9.04 -4.45 -8.84
N THR A 19 10.20 -4.41 -8.20
CA THR A 19 11.12 -5.56 -8.16
C THR A 19 10.61 -6.70 -7.26
N THR A 20 9.78 -6.40 -6.26
CA THR A 20 9.24 -7.39 -5.32
C THR A 20 8.27 -8.38 -5.98
N PHE A 21 7.50 -7.95 -7.00
CA PHE A 21 6.61 -8.87 -7.74
C PHE A 21 7.36 -10.04 -8.36
N VAL A 22 8.50 -9.77 -8.98
CA VAL A 22 9.37 -10.80 -9.56
C VAL A 22 9.88 -11.75 -8.48
N VAL A 23 10.32 -11.20 -7.34
CA VAL A 23 10.83 -11.99 -6.22
C VAL A 23 9.73 -12.86 -5.60
N GLN A 24 8.53 -12.34 -5.43
CA GLN A 24 7.39 -13.08 -4.88
C GLN A 24 7.01 -14.29 -5.75
N GLN A 25 7.11 -14.17 -7.06
CA GLN A 25 6.83 -15.27 -7.95
C GLN A 25 7.99 -16.28 -8.02
N ALA A 26 9.22 -15.78 -8.15
CA ALA A 26 10.39 -16.64 -8.39
C ALA A 26 10.86 -17.40 -7.14
N TRP A 27 10.69 -16.85 -5.94
CA TRP A 27 11.29 -17.36 -4.71
C TRP A 27 10.29 -17.74 -3.62
N LEU A 28 9.02 -18.01 -3.98
CA LEU A 28 8.03 -18.55 -3.04
C LEU A 28 8.40 -19.99 -2.62
N GLY A 29 9.02 -20.75 -3.50
CA GLY A 29 9.39 -22.16 -3.26
C GLY A 29 8.15 -23.03 -3.02
N THR A 30 8.22 -23.89 -1.99
CA THR A 30 7.10 -24.73 -1.54
C THR A 30 6.26 -24.08 -0.45
N LEU A 31 6.63 -22.87 0.00
CA LEU A 31 5.94 -22.17 1.07
C LEU A 31 4.58 -21.64 0.60
N GLY A 32 3.54 -21.88 1.39
CA GLY A 32 2.19 -21.38 1.10
C GLY A 32 2.09 -19.85 1.15
N PRO A 33 1.09 -19.25 0.46
CA PRO A 33 0.91 -17.79 0.37
C PRO A 33 0.66 -17.12 1.73
N ILE A 34 0.00 -17.80 2.65
CA ILE A 34 -0.30 -17.27 3.98
C ILE A 34 0.99 -17.24 4.81
N ALA A 35 1.74 -18.34 4.82
CA ALA A 35 3.01 -18.46 5.55
C ALA A 35 4.07 -17.49 5.02
N PHE A 36 4.16 -17.33 3.71
CA PHE A 36 5.05 -16.34 3.09
C PHE A 36 4.68 -14.91 3.49
N THR A 37 3.37 -14.58 3.47
CA THR A 37 2.88 -13.27 3.91
C THR A 37 3.19 -13.06 5.39
N ALA A 38 2.96 -14.05 6.25
CA ALA A 38 3.31 -13.98 7.67
C ALA A 38 4.79 -13.70 7.89
N ALA A 39 5.66 -14.49 7.25
CA ALA A 39 7.11 -14.41 7.43
C ALA A 39 7.67 -13.05 7.01
N ARG A 40 7.29 -12.53 5.82
CA ARG A 40 7.79 -11.24 5.34
C ARG A 40 7.33 -10.07 6.21
N PHE A 41 6.08 -10.09 6.71
CA PHE A 41 5.57 -9.01 7.57
C PHE A 41 6.12 -9.09 8.99
N LEU A 42 6.32 -10.27 9.58
CA LEU A 42 7.01 -10.41 10.86
C LEU A 42 8.47 -9.94 10.78
N LEU A 43 9.18 -10.34 9.73
CA LEU A 43 10.56 -9.88 9.53
C LEU A 43 10.61 -8.36 9.35
N GLY A 44 9.72 -7.77 8.56
CA GLY A 44 9.61 -6.32 8.40
C GLY A 44 9.26 -5.60 9.70
N ALA A 45 8.37 -6.18 10.52
CA ALA A 45 8.07 -5.66 11.85
C ALA A 45 9.31 -5.66 12.75
N LEU A 46 10.09 -6.74 12.77
CA LEU A 46 11.33 -6.83 13.56
C LEU A 46 12.36 -5.77 13.16
N VAL A 47 12.49 -5.49 11.86
CA VAL A 47 13.40 -4.46 11.34
C VAL A 47 13.00 -3.06 11.82
N VAL A 48 11.70 -2.75 11.81
CA VAL A 48 11.19 -1.40 12.12
C VAL A 48 10.95 -1.20 13.62
N LEU A 49 10.68 -2.26 14.37
CA LEU A 49 10.26 -2.22 15.78
C LEU A 49 11.19 -1.40 16.69
N PRO A 50 12.53 -1.51 16.62
CA PRO A 50 13.42 -0.72 17.48
C PRO A 50 13.25 0.80 17.28
N LEU A 51 13.09 1.22 16.03
CA LEU A 51 12.89 2.63 15.67
C LEU A 51 11.47 3.10 16.06
N ALA A 52 10.46 2.23 15.86
CA ALA A 52 9.09 2.50 16.26
C ALA A 52 8.95 2.70 17.78
N LEU A 53 9.60 1.86 18.58
CA LEU A 53 9.59 1.99 20.05
C LEU A 53 10.26 3.29 20.52
N ARG A 54 11.37 3.69 19.88
CA ARG A 54 12.01 4.98 20.15
C ARG A 54 11.07 6.13 19.81
N GLN A 55 10.43 6.08 18.63
CA GLN A 55 9.48 7.10 18.21
C GLN A 55 8.25 7.16 19.12
N LEU A 56 7.69 6.02 19.52
CA LEU A 56 6.56 5.95 20.45
C LEU A 56 6.87 6.67 21.78
N ARG A 57 8.04 6.39 22.37
CA ARG A 57 8.48 7.04 23.61
C ARG A 57 8.65 8.55 23.42
N SER A 58 9.21 8.98 22.29
CA SER A 58 9.40 10.39 21.98
C SER A 58 8.06 11.10 21.83
N VAL A 59 7.16 10.59 20.98
CA VAL A 59 5.85 11.20 20.70
C VAL A 59 4.99 11.26 21.97
N SER A 60 4.98 10.20 22.77
CA SER A 60 4.22 10.16 24.03
C SER A 60 4.68 11.21 25.05
N ARG A 61 5.96 11.60 25.01
CA ARG A 61 6.52 12.61 25.92
C ARG A 61 6.34 14.05 25.38
N THR A 62 6.43 14.24 24.06
CA THR A 62 6.53 15.59 23.47
C THR A 62 5.25 16.09 22.84
N ILE A 63 4.33 15.19 22.43
CA ILE A 63 3.08 15.54 21.75
C ILE A 63 1.88 15.08 22.56
N ARG A 64 1.62 13.79 22.58
CA ARG A 64 0.58 13.11 23.38
C ARG A 64 0.77 11.61 23.37
N PRO A 65 0.32 10.88 24.40
CA PRO A 65 0.21 9.43 24.33
C PRO A 65 -0.83 9.00 23.30
N LEU A 66 -0.61 7.83 22.68
CA LEU A 66 -1.61 7.22 21.83
C LEU A 66 -2.81 6.77 22.67
N GLN A 67 -4.02 7.11 22.21
CA GLN A 67 -5.28 6.74 22.85
C GLN A 67 -5.72 5.35 22.43
N TRP A 68 -6.69 4.78 23.16
CA TRP A 68 -7.29 3.48 22.80
C TRP A 68 -7.80 3.43 21.34
N ASN A 69 -8.48 4.48 20.90
CA ASN A 69 -8.96 4.58 19.53
C ASN A 69 -7.82 4.57 18.48
N ASP A 70 -6.66 5.12 18.81
CA ASP A 70 -5.49 5.09 17.91
C ASP A 70 -4.98 3.64 17.78
N TRP A 71 -4.90 2.89 18.90
CA TRP A 71 -4.50 1.48 18.89
C TRP A 71 -5.49 0.59 18.16
N LEU A 72 -6.80 0.82 18.33
CA LEU A 72 -7.82 0.10 17.60
C LEU A 72 -7.72 0.34 16.10
N LEU A 73 -7.52 1.59 15.66
CA LEU A 73 -7.35 1.92 14.25
C LEU A 73 -6.04 1.34 13.67
N LEU A 74 -4.97 1.27 14.45
CA LEU A 74 -3.73 0.60 14.07
C LEU A 74 -3.95 -0.90 13.84
N LEU A 75 -4.71 -1.54 14.74
CA LEU A 75 -5.10 -2.95 14.60
C LEU A 75 -5.95 -3.16 13.34
N VAL A 76 -6.97 -2.35 13.13
CA VAL A 76 -7.83 -2.40 11.93
C VAL A 76 -6.99 -2.24 10.66
N THR A 77 -6.04 -1.30 10.65
CA THR A 77 -5.13 -1.08 9.51
C THR A 77 -4.30 -2.33 9.22
N GLY A 78 -3.80 -3.00 10.26
CA GLY A 78 -3.08 -4.27 10.10
C GLY A 78 -3.96 -5.41 9.60
N CYS A 79 -5.23 -5.49 10.03
CA CYS A 79 -6.20 -6.46 9.50
C CYS A 79 -6.49 -6.20 8.01
N VAL A 80 -6.70 -4.94 7.63
CA VAL A 80 -6.92 -4.54 6.24
C VAL A 80 -5.70 -4.87 5.39
N LEU A 81 -4.49 -4.58 5.90
CA LEU A 81 -3.23 -4.94 5.24
C LEU A 81 -3.10 -6.44 5.03
N PHE A 82 -3.41 -7.24 6.06
CA PHE A 82 -3.40 -8.70 5.96
C PHE A 82 -4.36 -9.20 4.88
N THR A 83 -5.59 -8.71 4.87
CA THR A 83 -6.59 -9.10 3.87
C THR A 83 -6.14 -8.70 2.46
N ALA A 84 -5.67 -7.48 2.26
CA ALA A 84 -5.16 -7.00 0.97
C ALA A 84 -3.98 -7.85 0.48
N ALA A 85 -2.98 -8.06 1.33
CA ALA A 85 -1.77 -8.79 0.98
C ALA A 85 -2.03 -10.28 0.73
N LEU A 86 -2.93 -10.90 1.50
CA LEU A 86 -3.29 -12.30 1.32
C LEU A 86 -4.08 -12.52 0.03
N LEU A 87 -5.13 -11.73 -0.22
CA LEU A 87 -5.92 -11.83 -1.46
C LEU A 87 -5.04 -11.63 -2.70
N GLN A 88 -4.14 -10.65 -2.66
CA GLN A 88 -3.19 -10.40 -3.73
C GLN A 88 -2.23 -11.59 -3.91
N GLN A 89 -1.67 -12.13 -2.82
CA GLN A 89 -0.71 -13.23 -2.87
C GLN A 89 -1.36 -14.51 -3.41
N VAL A 90 -2.59 -14.82 -2.99
CA VAL A 90 -3.37 -15.93 -3.55
C VAL A 90 -3.66 -15.69 -5.05
N GLY A 91 -4.05 -14.47 -5.41
CA GLY A 91 -4.31 -14.12 -6.80
C GLY A 91 -3.08 -14.29 -7.70
N ILE A 92 -1.91 -13.84 -7.27
CA ILE A 92 -0.64 -13.97 -8.02
C ILE A 92 -0.29 -15.43 -8.35
N LEU A 93 -0.69 -16.39 -7.52
CA LEU A 93 -0.47 -17.83 -7.79
C LEU A 93 -1.34 -18.38 -8.92
N HIS A 94 -2.44 -17.70 -9.23
CA HIS A 94 -3.45 -18.16 -10.19
C HIS A 94 -3.66 -17.20 -11.37
N THR A 95 -2.80 -16.19 -11.51
CA THR A 95 -2.81 -15.25 -12.65
C THR A 95 -1.39 -14.87 -13.05
N GLN A 96 -1.24 -14.23 -14.20
CA GLN A 96 0.06 -13.70 -14.64
C GLN A 96 0.45 -12.48 -13.79
N VAL A 97 1.76 -12.30 -13.52
CA VAL A 97 2.27 -11.16 -12.74
C VAL A 97 1.86 -9.82 -13.33
N THR A 98 1.89 -9.70 -14.65
CA THR A 98 1.47 -8.51 -15.39
C THR A 98 -0.01 -8.18 -15.16
N ASN A 99 -0.91 -9.20 -15.19
CA ASN A 99 -2.33 -9.03 -14.87
C ASN A 99 -2.51 -8.66 -13.39
N ALA A 100 -1.81 -9.33 -12.48
CA ALA A 100 -1.86 -8.98 -11.06
C ALA A 100 -1.46 -7.53 -10.81
N GLY A 101 -0.42 -7.03 -11.47
CA GLY A 101 0.00 -5.63 -11.41
C GLY A 101 -1.10 -4.67 -11.89
N PHE A 102 -1.71 -4.96 -13.05
CA PHE A 102 -2.81 -4.14 -13.59
C PHE A 102 -4.02 -4.14 -12.66
N LEU A 103 -4.48 -5.33 -12.24
CA LEU A 103 -5.68 -5.45 -11.42
C LEU A 103 -5.48 -4.87 -10.01
N THR A 104 -4.27 -4.95 -9.46
CA THR A 104 -3.92 -4.24 -8.24
C THR A 104 -4.05 -2.74 -8.42
N ALA A 105 -3.60 -2.18 -9.56
CA ALA A 105 -3.66 -0.73 -9.82
C ALA A 105 -5.09 -0.16 -9.87
N LEU A 106 -6.13 -1.00 -9.88
CA LEU A 106 -7.52 -0.57 -9.68
C LEU A 106 -7.73 0.16 -8.35
N TYR A 107 -6.83 -0.01 -7.35
CA TYR A 107 -6.89 0.79 -6.13
C TYR A 107 -6.70 2.30 -6.40
N VAL A 108 -6.02 2.68 -7.48
CA VAL A 108 -5.71 4.08 -7.81
C VAL A 108 -6.96 4.96 -7.95
N PRO A 109 -7.96 4.62 -8.79
CA PRO A 109 -9.22 5.37 -8.82
C PRO A 109 -10.10 5.12 -7.59
N LEU A 110 -9.96 3.96 -6.91
CA LEU A 110 -10.75 3.67 -5.70
C LEU A 110 -10.37 4.57 -4.52
N VAL A 111 -9.09 4.93 -4.36
CA VAL A 111 -8.64 5.81 -3.27
C VAL A 111 -9.35 7.17 -3.29
N PRO A 112 -9.33 7.96 -4.37
CA PRO A 112 -10.05 9.23 -4.41
C PRO A 112 -11.58 9.05 -4.35
N LEU A 113 -12.16 7.98 -4.93
CA LEU A 113 -13.59 7.70 -4.85
C LEU A 113 -14.04 7.42 -3.41
N ILE A 114 -13.36 6.52 -2.71
CA ILE A 114 -13.68 6.21 -1.31
C ILE A 114 -13.41 7.44 -0.43
N GLY A 115 -12.31 8.14 -0.67
CA GLY A 115 -11.97 9.38 0.02
C GLY A 115 -13.03 10.46 -0.14
N LEU A 116 -13.59 10.62 -1.33
CA LEU A 116 -14.67 11.58 -1.62
C LEU A 116 -15.98 11.16 -0.95
N ILE A 117 -16.40 9.90 -1.09
CA ILE A 117 -17.70 9.41 -0.62
C ILE A 117 -17.73 9.28 0.92
N LEU A 118 -16.73 8.62 1.51
CA LEU A 118 -16.73 8.29 2.93
C LEU A 118 -16.08 9.36 3.81
N LEU A 119 -15.01 9.99 3.33
CA LEU A 119 -14.22 10.94 4.11
C LEU A 119 -14.47 12.38 3.71
N GLN A 120 -15.23 12.62 2.63
CA GLN A 120 -15.49 13.94 2.05
C GLN A 120 -14.19 14.73 1.74
N HIS A 121 -13.10 14.00 1.45
CA HIS A 121 -11.84 14.58 1.04
C HIS A 121 -11.97 15.14 -0.38
N GLN A 122 -11.79 16.45 -0.52
CA GLN A 122 -11.69 17.05 -1.85
C GLN A 122 -10.32 16.76 -2.43
N VAL A 123 -10.30 16.25 -3.66
CA VAL A 123 -9.07 16.02 -4.42
C VAL A 123 -8.89 17.10 -5.47
N HIS A 124 -7.64 17.42 -5.80
CA HIS A 124 -7.37 18.34 -6.89
C HIS A 124 -7.91 17.76 -8.21
N TRP A 125 -8.44 18.62 -9.08
CA TRP A 125 -9.03 18.18 -10.36
C TRP A 125 -8.07 17.34 -11.21
N SER A 126 -6.76 17.64 -11.16
CA SER A 126 -5.72 16.88 -11.91
C SER A 126 -5.55 15.43 -11.47
N THR A 127 -6.05 15.07 -10.28
CA THR A 127 -5.97 13.69 -9.77
C THR A 127 -6.75 12.72 -10.65
N TRP A 128 -7.91 13.13 -11.20
CA TRP A 128 -8.74 12.26 -12.04
C TRP A 128 -8.09 11.89 -13.37
N PRO A 129 -7.66 12.86 -14.20
CA PRO A 129 -6.96 12.52 -15.45
C PRO A 129 -5.63 11.78 -15.18
N ALA A 130 -4.92 12.08 -14.08
CA ALA A 130 -3.71 11.36 -13.71
C ALA A 130 -4.00 9.91 -13.30
N ALA A 131 -5.08 9.66 -12.55
CA ALA A 131 -5.51 8.31 -12.19
C ALA A 131 -5.94 7.50 -13.43
N LEU A 132 -6.67 8.10 -14.36
CA LEU A 132 -7.05 7.47 -15.62
C LEU A 132 -5.84 7.17 -16.51
N ALA A 133 -4.88 8.10 -16.58
CA ALA A 133 -3.63 7.89 -17.33
C ALA A 133 -2.81 6.74 -16.71
N SER A 134 -2.68 6.69 -15.38
CA SER A 134 -1.98 5.60 -14.69
C SER A 134 -2.68 4.27 -14.89
N LEU A 135 -4.00 4.19 -14.77
CA LEU A 135 -4.77 2.96 -14.97
C LEU A 135 -4.72 2.49 -16.43
N GLY A 136 -4.94 3.39 -17.39
CA GLY A 136 -4.84 3.07 -18.82
C GLY A 136 -3.43 2.66 -19.21
N GLY A 137 -2.43 3.32 -18.65
CA GLY A 137 -1.02 2.99 -18.84
C GLY A 137 -0.68 1.59 -18.30
N THR A 138 -1.17 1.24 -17.12
CA THR A 138 -0.97 -0.09 -16.53
C THR A 138 -1.68 -1.18 -17.36
N TYR A 139 -2.87 -0.87 -17.89
CA TYR A 139 -3.58 -1.78 -18.82
C TYR A 139 -2.76 -2.05 -20.08
N LEU A 140 -2.23 -1.02 -20.74
CA LEU A 140 -1.39 -1.18 -21.92
C LEU A 140 -0.07 -1.91 -21.60
N LEU A 141 0.45 -1.74 -20.40
CA LEU A 141 1.67 -2.40 -19.95
C LEU A 141 1.45 -3.90 -19.69
N SER A 142 0.26 -4.30 -19.20
CA SER A 142 -0.09 -5.70 -18.94
C SER A 142 -0.40 -6.52 -20.19
N GLY A 143 -0.66 -5.86 -21.32
CA GLY A 143 -1.07 -6.50 -22.58
C GLY A 143 -2.59 -6.65 -22.71
N ALA A 144 -3.07 -6.85 -23.94
CA ALA A 144 -4.50 -6.89 -24.26
C ALA A 144 -5.28 -8.10 -23.67
N ASP A 145 -4.57 -9.14 -23.23
CA ASP A 145 -5.18 -10.37 -22.69
C ASP A 145 -5.71 -10.21 -21.24
N ALA A 146 -5.44 -9.08 -20.61
CA ALA A 146 -5.86 -8.76 -19.23
C ALA A 146 -7.40 -8.70 -19.03
N LEU A 147 -8.19 -8.75 -20.10
CA LEU A 147 -9.66 -8.74 -20.03
C LEU A 147 -10.30 -10.15 -19.92
N ILE A 148 -9.53 -11.22 -20.10
CA ILE A 148 -10.01 -12.59 -19.89
C ILE A 148 -9.80 -12.93 -18.41
N LEU A 149 -10.82 -12.63 -17.59
CA LEU A 149 -10.74 -12.80 -16.15
C LEU A 149 -10.73 -14.28 -15.74
N GLY A 150 -9.66 -14.71 -15.09
CA GLY A 150 -9.57 -16.00 -14.41
C GLY A 150 -9.93 -15.88 -12.91
N THR A 151 -9.94 -17.01 -12.21
CA THR A 151 -10.20 -17.04 -10.77
C THR A 151 -9.17 -16.25 -9.96
N GLY A 152 -7.89 -16.28 -10.36
CA GLY A 152 -6.83 -15.50 -9.74
C GLY A 152 -7.06 -13.99 -9.83
N ASP A 153 -7.60 -13.54 -10.95
CA ASP A 153 -7.87 -12.11 -11.20
C ASP A 153 -8.93 -11.55 -10.24
N LEU A 154 -9.96 -12.36 -9.91
CA LEU A 154 -10.99 -11.95 -8.96
C LEU A 154 -10.42 -11.71 -7.55
N TRP A 155 -9.45 -12.53 -7.13
CA TRP A 155 -8.75 -12.31 -5.85
C TRP A 155 -7.95 -11.02 -5.86
N VAL A 156 -7.26 -10.72 -6.96
CA VAL A 156 -6.49 -9.47 -7.09
C VAL A 156 -7.42 -8.26 -7.14
N ILE A 157 -8.53 -8.31 -7.88
CA ILE A 157 -9.55 -7.24 -7.91
C ILE A 157 -10.09 -6.98 -6.51
N ALA A 158 -10.45 -8.04 -5.78
CA ALA A 158 -10.91 -7.90 -4.39
C ALA A 158 -9.83 -7.26 -3.51
N SER A 159 -8.54 -7.63 -3.70
CA SER A 159 -7.43 -7.02 -2.96
C SER A 159 -7.31 -5.52 -3.20
N ALA A 160 -7.58 -5.03 -4.42
CA ALA A 160 -7.48 -3.61 -4.76
C ALA A 160 -8.39 -2.72 -3.91
N LEU A 161 -9.58 -3.22 -3.52
CA LEU A 161 -10.46 -2.51 -2.58
C LEU A 161 -9.80 -2.34 -1.21
N PHE A 162 -9.21 -3.43 -0.67
CA PHE A 162 -8.52 -3.38 0.62
C PHE A 162 -7.24 -2.56 0.56
N TRP A 163 -6.51 -2.56 -0.56
CA TRP A 163 -5.37 -1.66 -0.79
C TRP A 163 -5.80 -0.19 -0.77
N ALA A 164 -6.93 0.16 -1.39
CA ALA A 164 -7.45 1.52 -1.36
C ALA A 164 -7.81 1.97 0.06
N ILE A 165 -8.50 1.12 0.83
CA ILE A 165 -8.84 1.37 2.24
C ILE A 165 -7.56 1.50 3.08
N HIS A 166 -6.57 0.63 2.86
CA HIS A 166 -5.29 0.67 3.54
C HIS A 166 -4.54 1.99 3.32
N VAL A 167 -4.44 2.44 2.07
CA VAL A 167 -3.81 3.73 1.71
C VAL A 167 -4.45 4.90 2.46
N LEU A 168 -5.79 4.91 2.55
CA LEU A 168 -6.53 5.96 3.28
C LEU A 168 -6.29 5.90 4.79
N LEU A 169 -6.32 4.69 5.39
CA LEU A 169 -6.08 4.49 6.81
C LEU A 169 -4.64 4.88 7.20
N VAL A 170 -3.67 4.47 6.41
CA VAL A 170 -2.26 4.83 6.62
C VAL A 170 -2.05 6.33 6.59
N ALA A 171 -2.59 7.02 5.59
CA ALA A 171 -2.47 8.47 5.49
C ALA A 171 -3.11 9.18 6.70
N TYR A 172 -4.31 8.75 7.10
CA TYR A 172 -5.01 9.28 8.27
C TYR A 172 -4.21 9.06 9.55
N LEU A 173 -3.74 7.84 9.80
CA LEU A 173 -3.02 7.50 11.02
C LEU A 173 -1.63 8.14 11.08
N ALA A 174 -0.90 8.23 9.96
CA ALA A 174 0.42 8.85 9.92
C ALA A 174 0.36 10.34 10.29
N VAL A 175 -0.72 11.05 9.93
CA VAL A 175 -0.97 12.43 10.34
C VAL A 175 -1.45 12.49 11.79
N ARG A 176 -2.46 11.71 12.16
CA ARG A 176 -3.13 11.74 13.45
C ARG A 176 -2.20 11.38 14.62
N THR A 177 -1.37 10.36 14.45
CA THR A 177 -0.48 9.86 15.51
C THR A 177 0.83 10.63 15.61
N HIS A 178 1.23 11.33 14.56
CA HIS A 178 2.57 11.91 14.41
C HIS A 178 3.71 10.89 14.52
N ALA A 179 3.39 9.59 14.44
CA ALA A 179 4.29 8.48 14.70
C ALA A 179 4.30 7.46 13.53
N PRO A 180 4.76 7.84 12.30
CA PRO A 180 4.69 6.98 11.13
C PRO A 180 5.40 5.63 11.31
N LEU A 181 6.50 5.55 12.06
CA LEU A 181 7.17 4.28 12.33
C LEU A 181 6.35 3.37 13.24
N VAL A 182 5.59 3.94 14.19
CA VAL A 182 4.66 3.17 15.03
C VAL A 182 3.51 2.63 14.18
N VAL A 183 2.98 3.45 13.24
CA VAL A 183 1.96 3.00 12.28
C VAL A 183 2.49 1.85 11.44
N ALA A 184 3.72 1.96 10.91
CA ALA A 184 4.36 0.91 10.13
C ALA A 184 4.53 -0.39 10.94
N ALA A 185 5.18 -0.32 12.11
CA ALA A 185 5.45 -1.50 12.93
C ALA A 185 4.17 -2.18 13.44
N ALA A 186 3.15 -1.42 13.86
CA ALA A 186 1.90 -1.97 14.37
C ALA A 186 1.14 -2.75 13.29
N GLN A 187 0.99 -2.19 12.09
CA GLN A 187 0.31 -2.89 11.00
C GLN A 187 1.10 -4.12 10.50
N PHE A 188 2.44 -4.06 10.45
CA PHE A 188 3.25 -5.22 10.06
C PHE A 188 3.14 -6.33 11.09
N LEU A 189 3.22 -6.00 12.37
CA LEU A 189 3.08 -6.98 13.45
C LEU A 189 1.69 -7.61 13.43
N THR A 190 0.62 -6.83 13.30
CA THR A 190 -0.75 -7.33 13.19
C THR A 190 -0.92 -8.26 11.97
N CYS A 191 -0.49 -7.81 10.79
CA CYS A 191 -0.54 -8.60 9.57
C CYS A 191 0.24 -9.91 9.70
N GLY A 192 1.47 -9.83 10.23
CA GLY A 192 2.32 -10.99 10.41
C GLY A 192 1.80 -11.99 11.43
N LEU A 193 1.23 -11.54 12.56
CA LEU A 193 0.65 -12.43 13.58
C LEU A 193 -0.63 -13.10 13.09
N LEU A 194 -1.52 -12.36 12.41
CA LEU A 194 -2.71 -12.95 11.78
C LEU A 194 -2.34 -13.97 10.72
N GLY A 195 -1.34 -13.63 9.88
CA GLY A 195 -0.82 -14.55 8.87
C GLY A 195 -0.18 -15.80 9.50
N LEU A 196 0.59 -15.65 10.58
CA LEU A 196 1.18 -16.78 11.29
C LEU A 196 0.09 -17.71 11.85
N LEU A 197 -0.90 -17.16 12.53
CA LEU A 197 -2.02 -17.95 13.06
C LEU A 197 -2.76 -18.67 11.91
N ALA A 198 -3.10 -17.96 10.85
CA ALA A 198 -3.80 -18.54 9.70
C ALA A 198 -2.95 -19.60 9.00
N SER A 199 -1.64 -19.40 8.83
CA SER A 199 -0.78 -20.39 8.17
C SER A 199 -0.63 -21.67 8.97
N LEU A 200 -0.58 -21.60 10.29
CA LEU A 200 -0.56 -22.78 11.17
C LEU A 200 -1.88 -23.56 11.12
N LEU A 201 -3.01 -22.88 10.89
CA LEU A 201 -4.33 -23.52 10.82
C LEU A 201 -4.64 -24.13 9.44
N PHE A 202 -4.18 -23.49 8.36
CA PHE A 202 -4.62 -23.83 7.00
C PHE A 202 -3.52 -24.40 6.10
N GLU A 203 -2.24 -24.09 6.34
CA GLU A 203 -1.13 -24.53 5.48
C GLU A 203 -0.19 -25.52 6.18
N GLY A 204 0.00 -25.43 7.50
CA GLY A 204 0.87 -26.30 8.27
C GLY A 204 2.33 -26.28 7.79
N PRO A 205 2.97 -25.10 7.60
CA PRO A 205 4.29 -24.98 6.97
C PRO A 205 5.37 -25.68 7.81
N THR A 206 6.31 -26.33 7.13
CA THR A 206 7.45 -27.01 7.74
C THR A 206 8.70 -26.10 7.72
N PRO A 207 9.72 -26.36 8.55
CA PRO A 207 11.01 -25.66 8.47
C PRO A 207 11.68 -25.73 7.08
N ALA A 208 11.46 -26.83 6.35
CA ALA A 208 11.99 -27.00 4.99
C ALA A 208 11.34 -26.02 4.00
N ASP A 209 10.04 -25.75 4.14
CA ASP A 209 9.33 -24.78 3.31
C ASP A 209 9.87 -23.36 3.52
N PHE A 210 10.12 -22.97 4.77
CA PHE A 210 10.75 -21.68 5.08
C PHE A 210 12.19 -21.61 4.53
N ALA A 211 12.95 -22.70 4.57
CA ALA A 211 14.29 -22.76 4.00
C ALA A 211 14.26 -22.60 2.47
N SER A 212 13.27 -23.20 1.79
CA SER A 212 13.11 -23.06 0.32
C SER A 212 12.80 -21.63 -0.11
N ALA A 213 12.05 -20.88 0.69
CA ALA A 213 11.64 -19.50 0.43
C ALA A 213 12.55 -18.44 1.09
N PHE A 214 13.67 -18.85 1.71
CA PHE A 214 14.49 -17.98 2.57
C PHE A 214 14.91 -16.67 1.91
N HIS A 215 15.44 -16.70 0.68
CA HIS A 215 15.86 -15.50 -0.02
C HIS A 215 14.68 -14.57 -0.36
N GLY A 216 13.53 -15.16 -0.74
CA GLY A 216 12.29 -14.41 -0.98
C GLY A 216 11.80 -13.72 0.29
N ILE A 217 11.81 -14.42 1.42
CA ILE A 217 11.43 -13.87 2.73
C ILE A 217 12.37 -12.74 3.15
N LEU A 218 13.69 -12.90 2.99
CA LEU A 218 14.66 -11.85 3.32
C LEU A 218 14.44 -10.60 2.48
N TYR A 219 14.34 -10.76 1.17
CA TYR A 219 14.11 -9.64 0.27
C TYR A 219 12.77 -8.95 0.58
N ALA A 220 11.68 -9.71 0.58
CA ALA A 220 10.35 -9.17 0.80
C ALA A 220 10.17 -8.60 2.24
N GLY A 221 10.74 -9.25 3.25
CA GLY A 221 10.64 -8.81 4.63
C GLY A 221 11.46 -7.56 4.94
N ILE A 222 12.73 -7.52 4.53
CA ILE A 222 13.61 -6.40 4.85
C ILE A 222 13.37 -5.23 3.88
N LEU A 223 13.45 -5.49 2.57
CA LEU A 223 13.43 -4.42 1.58
C LEU A 223 12.01 -3.97 1.27
N SER A 224 11.10 -4.89 0.94
CA SER A 224 9.74 -4.54 0.56
C SER A 224 8.90 -4.09 1.77
N VAL A 225 8.86 -4.89 2.84
CA VAL A 225 8.07 -4.55 4.03
C VAL A 225 8.82 -3.57 4.93
N GLY A 226 9.99 -3.94 5.41
CA GLY A 226 10.75 -3.14 6.37
C GLY A 226 11.06 -1.73 5.87
N ILE A 227 11.56 -1.61 4.64
CA ILE A 227 11.91 -0.33 4.04
C ILE A 227 10.74 0.23 3.23
N GLY A 228 10.26 -0.48 2.22
CA GLY A 228 9.27 0.02 1.26
C GLY A 228 7.99 0.53 1.91
N PHE A 229 7.27 -0.32 2.68
CA PHE A 229 6.06 0.12 3.38
C PHE A 229 6.34 1.21 4.43
N THR A 230 7.51 1.21 5.07
CA THR A 230 7.88 2.28 6.01
C THR A 230 8.04 3.61 5.29
N LEU A 231 8.72 3.63 4.12
CA LEU A 231 8.83 4.83 3.28
C LEU A 231 7.45 5.30 2.81
N GLN A 232 6.54 4.38 2.46
CA GLN A 232 5.15 4.70 2.14
C GLN A 232 4.48 5.45 3.30
N VAL A 233 4.49 4.89 4.51
CA VAL A 233 3.84 5.50 5.69
C VAL A 233 4.42 6.88 5.98
N VAL A 234 5.76 7.03 5.91
CA VAL A 234 6.43 8.32 6.11
C VAL A 234 6.06 9.31 5.01
N GLY A 235 6.06 8.88 3.74
CA GLY A 235 5.69 9.70 2.59
C GLY A 235 4.22 10.15 2.64
N GLN A 236 3.31 9.24 2.92
CA GLN A 236 1.86 9.53 2.99
C GLN A 236 1.47 10.50 4.10
N ARG A 237 2.31 10.69 5.12
CA ARG A 237 2.08 11.75 6.12
C ARG A 237 2.09 13.17 5.52
N PHE A 238 2.75 13.37 4.36
CA PHE A 238 2.97 14.69 3.76
C PHE A 238 2.43 14.78 2.32
N THR A 239 1.77 13.73 1.85
CA THR A 239 1.21 13.64 0.50
C THR A 239 -0.26 13.25 0.61
N HIS A 240 -1.12 13.85 -0.23
CA HIS A 240 -2.54 13.48 -0.28
C HIS A 240 -2.70 12.01 -0.67
N PRO A 241 -3.63 11.24 -0.06
CA PRO A 241 -3.78 9.80 -0.30
C PRO A 241 -3.94 9.43 -1.78
N ALA A 242 -4.75 10.20 -2.52
CA ALA A 242 -4.96 9.97 -3.95
C ALA A 242 -3.70 10.19 -4.79
N ASP A 243 -2.90 11.23 -4.46
CA ASP A 243 -1.63 11.49 -5.14
C ASP A 243 -0.61 10.39 -4.80
N ALA A 244 -0.60 9.94 -3.56
CA ALA A 244 0.25 8.82 -3.13
C ALA A 244 -0.11 7.53 -3.88
N ALA A 245 -1.40 7.22 -4.08
CA ALA A 245 -1.85 6.07 -4.84
C ALA A 245 -1.35 6.10 -6.29
N ILE A 246 -1.43 7.26 -6.95
CA ILE A 246 -0.94 7.45 -8.33
C ILE A 246 0.59 7.28 -8.40
N ILE A 247 1.34 7.85 -7.45
CA ILE A 247 2.80 7.69 -7.41
C ILE A 247 3.19 6.23 -7.18
N LEU A 248 2.52 5.55 -6.25
CA LEU A 248 2.80 4.15 -5.92
C LEU A 248 2.47 3.22 -7.08
N SER A 249 1.43 3.50 -7.90
CA SER A 249 1.10 2.68 -9.07
C SER A 249 2.21 2.63 -10.12
N SER A 250 3.19 3.54 -10.06
CA SER A 250 4.39 3.43 -10.90
C SER A 250 5.26 2.19 -10.59
N GLU A 251 4.93 1.41 -9.55
CA GLU A 251 5.52 0.10 -9.29
C GLU A 251 5.41 -0.84 -10.50
N THR A 252 4.30 -0.76 -11.26
CA THR A 252 4.11 -1.55 -12.48
C THR A 252 5.09 -1.18 -13.58
N LEU A 253 5.42 0.11 -13.71
CA LEU A 253 6.47 0.58 -14.61
C LEU A 253 7.84 0.02 -14.20
N PHE A 254 8.17 0.08 -12.90
CA PHE A 254 9.44 -0.45 -12.39
C PHE A 254 9.49 -1.98 -12.46
N ALA A 255 8.36 -2.68 -12.33
CA ALA A 255 8.27 -4.12 -12.56
C ALA A 255 8.60 -4.49 -14.02
N ALA A 256 8.03 -3.76 -14.98
CA ALA A 256 8.34 -3.96 -16.40
C ALA A 256 9.80 -3.63 -16.74
N MET A 257 10.35 -2.57 -16.15
CA MET A 257 11.79 -2.26 -16.29
C MET A 257 12.68 -3.35 -15.71
N ALA A 258 12.30 -3.92 -14.56
CA ALA A 258 13.04 -5.03 -13.96
C ALA A 258 12.96 -6.28 -14.84
N GLY A 259 11.82 -6.61 -15.41
CA GLY A 259 11.65 -7.69 -16.39
C GLY A 259 12.56 -7.51 -17.60
N PHE A 260 12.59 -6.30 -18.16
CA PHE A 260 13.47 -5.97 -19.28
C PHE A 260 14.97 -6.12 -18.92
N LEU A 261 15.40 -5.57 -17.77
CA LEU A 261 16.82 -5.53 -17.39
C LEU A 261 17.36 -6.88 -16.88
N PHE A 262 16.56 -7.63 -16.11
CA PHE A 262 17.02 -8.84 -15.42
C PHE A 262 16.55 -10.13 -16.06
N LEU A 263 15.41 -10.13 -16.77
CA LEU A 263 14.85 -11.31 -17.41
C LEU A 263 14.99 -11.28 -18.93
N GLY A 264 15.51 -10.19 -19.52
CA GLY A 264 15.69 -10.04 -20.97
C GLY A 264 14.36 -9.91 -21.72
N GLU A 265 13.27 -9.53 -21.06
CA GLU A 265 11.97 -9.31 -21.68
C GLU A 265 12.05 -8.15 -22.66
N ARG A 266 11.33 -8.24 -23.77
CA ARG A 266 11.23 -7.15 -24.75
C ARG A 266 9.91 -6.44 -24.58
N LEU A 267 9.96 -5.14 -24.36
CA LEU A 267 8.77 -4.31 -24.26
C LEU A 267 8.22 -4.04 -25.66
N LEU A 268 6.95 -4.36 -25.87
CA LEU A 268 6.22 -4.05 -27.09
C LEU A 268 5.91 -2.55 -27.16
N GLN A 269 5.63 -2.03 -28.35
CA GLN A 269 5.32 -0.60 -28.53
C GLN A 269 4.15 -0.14 -27.65
N GLN A 270 3.09 -0.94 -27.52
CA GLN A 270 1.97 -0.64 -26.62
C GLN A 270 2.39 -0.53 -25.15
N GLN A 271 3.33 -1.36 -24.72
CA GLN A 271 3.85 -1.33 -23.35
C GLN A 271 4.71 -0.08 -23.08
N LEU A 272 5.45 0.40 -24.08
CA LEU A 272 6.17 1.68 -24.01
C LEU A 272 5.21 2.86 -23.91
N ILE A 273 4.09 2.84 -24.65
CA ILE A 273 3.03 3.85 -24.52
C ILE A 273 2.43 3.79 -23.10
N GLY A 274 2.14 2.58 -22.62
CA GLY A 274 1.64 2.38 -21.24
C GLY A 274 2.58 2.93 -20.18
N ALA A 275 3.86 2.65 -20.31
CA ALA A 275 4.91 3.21 -19.44
C ALA A 275 4.93 4.75 -19.46
N GLY A 276 4.81 5.34 -20.65
CA GLY A 276 4.71 6.78 -20.82
C GLY A 276 3.47 7.40 -20.15
N LEU A 277 2.32 6.73 -20.23
CA LEU A 277 1.09 7.19 -19.57
C LEU A 277 1.19 7.13 -18.03
N ILE A 278 1.76 6.06 -17.47
CA ILE A 278 2.01 5.96 -16.02
C ILE A 278 2.93 7.09 -15.56
N LEU A 279 4.01 7.33 -16.29
CA LEU A 279 4.94 8.40 -15.99
C LEU A 279 4.26 9.78 -16.08
N ALA A 280 3.47 10.03 -17.13
CA ALA A 280 2.72 11.27 -17.30
C ALA A 280 1.70 11.48 -16.16
N GLY A 281 0.96 10.44 -15.75
CA GLY A 281 0.06 10.49 -14.59
C GLY A 281 0.80 10.83 -13.29
N THR A 282 1.91 10.13 -13.04
CA THR A 282 2.76 10.34 -11.86
C THR A 282 3.36 11.75 -11.82
N LEU A 283 3.86 12.26 -12.93
CA LEU A 283 4.38 13.64 -13.01
C LEU A 283 3.25 14.67 -12.96
N GLY A 284 2.12 14.38 -13.61
CA GLY A 284 0.96 15.28 -13.62
C GLY A 284 0.44 15.57 -12.22
N VAL A 285 0.25 14.56 -11.39
CA VAL A 285 -0.23 14.74 -10.00
C VAL A 285 0.79 15.49 -9.12
N GLN A 286 2.07 15.46 -9.46
CA GLN A 286 3.11 16.16 -8.72
C GLN A 286 3.29 17.61 -9.17
N LEU A 287 3.23 17.87 -10.47
CA LEU A 287 3.59 19.16 -11.06
C LEU A 287 2.39 20.09 -11.25
N VAL A 288 1.22 19.55 -11.66
CA VAL A 288 0.04 20.38 -11.93
C VAL A 288 -0.41 21.20 -10.72
N PRO A 289 -0.47 20.67 -9.47
CA PRO A 289 -0.84 21.46 -8.31
C PRO A 289 0.18 22.54 -7.92
N LEU A 290 1.42 22.49 -8.44
CA LEU A 290 2.41 23.54 -8.25
C LEU A 290 2.14 24.74 -9.19
N LEU A 291 1.62 24.45 -10.40
CA LEU A 291 1.27 25.46 -11.40
C LEU A 291 -0.13 26.03 -11.14
N PHE A 292 -1.05 25.20 -10.66
CA PHE A 292 -2.44 25.53 -10.38
C PHE A 292 -2.77 25.14 -8.93
N PRO A 293 -2.40 25.97 -7.93
CA PRO A 293 -2.64 25.64 -6.53
C PRO A 293 -4.13 25.41 -6.25
N PRO A 294 -4.47 24.40 -5.44
CA PRO A 294 -5.86 24.18 -5.02
C PRO A 294 -6.38 25.40 -4.25
N SER A 295 -7.65 25.75 -4.46
CA SER A 295 -8.33 26.74 -3.64
C SER A 295 -8.21 26.36 -2.17
N PRO A 296 -8.01 27.30 -1.23
CA PRO A 296 -7.95 26.98 0.18
C PRO A 296 -9.25 26.27 0.62
N SER A 297 -9.15 24.96 0.93
CA SER A 297 -10.28 24.16 1.39
C SER A 297 -10.53 24.43 2.87
N PRO A 298 -11.79 24.64 3.31
CA PRO A 298 -12.13 24.85 4.72
C PRO A 298 -11.90 23.61 5.61
N LEU A 299 -11.65 22.43 5.03
CA LEU A 299 -11.43 21.20 5.77
C LEU A 299 -9.91 20.94 5.89
N SER A 300 -9.31 21.38 6.97
CA SER A 300 -7.97 20.97 7.35
C SER A 300 -7.95 19.46 7.62
N LEU A 301 -6.87 18.77 7.23
CA LEU A 301 -6.61 17.34 7.52
C LEU A 301 -6.62 17.01 9.04
N SER A 302 -6.82 18.01 9.92
CA SER A 302 -6.87 17.89 11.36
C SER A 302 -8.25 17.52 11.91
N GLU A 303 -9.33 17.60 11.11
CA GLU A 303 -10.65 17.23 11.58
C GLU A 303 -10.98 15.76 11.26
N PRO A 304 -11.43 14.98 12.27
CA PRO A 304 -11.85 13.60 12.02
C PRO A 304 -13.07 13.54 11.10
N PRO A 305 -13.18 12.54 10.21
CA PRO A 305 -14.33 12.33 9.34
C PRO A 305 -15.65 12.33 10.13
N ARG A 306 -16.73 12.85 9.53
CA ARG A 306 -18.06 12.93 10.19
C ARG A 306 -18.54 11.59 10.72
N ALA A 307 -18.25 10.48 10.03
CA ALA A 307 -18.59 9.13 10.49
C ALA A 307 -17.90 8.77 11.82
N ILE A 308 -16.64 9.20 12.01
CA ILE A 308 -15.88 8.98 13.26
C ILE A 308 -16.36 9.93 14.37
N ARG A 309 -16.78 11.17 14.03
CA ARG A 309 -17.41 12.09 14.99
C ARG A 309 -18.75 11.54 15.50
N ALA A 310 -19.58 11.00 14.63
CA ALA A 310 -20.88 10.41 15.01
C ALA A 310 -20.69 9.22 15.97
N ALA A 311 -19.70 8.37 15.73
CA ALA A 311 -19.36 7.26 16.62
C ALA A 311 -18.81 7.73 17.98
N SER A 312 -18.00 8.79 18.02
CA SER A 312 -17.46 9.33 19.27
C SER A 312 -18.50 10.09 20.12
N SER A 313 -19.42 10.80 19.47
CA SER A 313 -20.52 11.48 20.17
C SER A 313 -21.57 10.50 20.71
N ALA A 314 -21.84 9.41 20.02
CA ALA A 314 -22.70 8.33 20.51
C ALA A 314 -22.13 7.64 21.76
N SER A 315 -20.80 7.41 21.79
CA SER A 315 -20.10 6.84 22.94
C SER A 315 -20.09 7.76 24.17
N GLN A 316 -19.96 9.08 23.98
CA GLN A 316 -19.97 10.05 25.09
C GLN A 316 -21.36 10.22 25.71
N ASN A 317 -22.42 10.06 24.93
CA ASN A 317 -23.81 10.14 25.43
C ASN A 317 -24.23 8.86 26.17
N SER A 318 -23.63 7.72 25.92
CA SER A 318 -23.91 6.47 26.64
C SER A 318 -23.22 6.40 28.03
N CYS A 319 -22.16 7.17 28.26
CA CYS A 319 -21.49 7.28 29.57
C CYS A 319 -22.09 8.34 30.50
N ARG A 320 -23.09 9.10 30.05
CA ARG A 320 -23.78 10.12 30.88
C ARG A 320 -25.18 9.70 31.37
N LYS A 321 -25.59 8.49 31.06
CA LYS A 321 -26.78 7.84 31.63
C LYS A 321 -26.34 6.68 32.53
#